data_c777bd26e24aad0c7e76036015eed827
#
_entry.id   c777bd26e24aad0c7e76036015eed827
#
_cell.length_a   1.000
_cell.length_b   1.000
_cell.length_c   1.000
_cell.angle_alpha   90.00
_cell.angle_beta   90.00
_cell.angle_gamma   90.00
#
_symmetry.space_group_name_H-M   'P 1'
#
loop_
_entity.id
_entity.type
_entity.pdbx_description
1 polymer ?
#
loop_
_entity_poly.entity_id
_entity_poly.type
_entity_poly.pdbx_seq_one_letter_code
_entity_poly.pdbx_strand_id
1 'polypeptide(L)'
;PLYYVIYSNGIRYSSILCFEFTDISSRASLKSKVDALFVPQLNKDTNYFSSIVESTSRDLHCLIVQANTSKYGDSRITGPYDTIHKNVVQIKGGINDVVIIGELEFEQIRNARQLYEENHKKTQLHCFACKRVKNAKYPDFFKACNNCPHQAKKQAIKDVPANFE
;
A
#
# COMPACT_ATOMS: atom_id res chain seq x y z
N PRO A 1 -1.04 18.75 -3.95
CA PRO A 1 -0.46 18.53 -5.29
C PRO A 1 -1.44 17.80 -6.21
N LEU A 2 -1.34 18.03 -7.51
CA LEU A 2 -2.13 17.36 -8.54
C LEU A 2 -1.25 16.27 -9.16
N TYR A 3 -1.69 15.00 -9.08
CA TYR A 3 -1.00 13.89 -9.71
C TYR A 3 -1.79 13.39 -10.92
N TYR A 4 -1.10 13.18 -12.02
CA TYR A 4 -1.68 12.58 -13.21
C TYR A 4 -1.61 11.06 -13.12
N VAL A 5 -2.72 10.40 -13.38
CA VAL A 5 -2.74 8.96 -13.60
C VAL A 5 -2.77 8.73 -15.10
N ILE A 6 -1.75 8.08 -15.62
CA ILE A 6 -1.61 7.75 -17.03
C ILE A 6 -2.13 6.33 -17.23
N TYR A 7 -2.90 6.13 -18.27
CA TYR A 7 -3.41 4.83 -18.68
C TYR A 7 -2.78 4.42 -20.01
N SER A 8 -2.05 3.32 -20.00
CA SER A 8 -1.42 2.77 -21.21
C SER A 8 -1.36 1.24 -21.12
N ASN A 9 -1.70 0.57 -22.20
CA ASN A 9 -1.67 -0.90 -22.33
C ASN A 9 -2.37 -1.62 -21.17
N GLY A 10 -3.51 -1.08 -20.72
CA GLY A 10 -4.26 -1.68 -19.63
C GLY A 10 -3.69 -1.42 -18.23
N ILE A 11 -2.64 -0.63 -18.09
CA ILE A 11 -1.96 -0.34 -16.83
C ILE A 11 -2.16 1.13 -16.47
N ARG A 12 -2.43 1.38 -15.18
CA ARG A 12 -2.52 2.73 -14.60
C ARG A 12 -1.25 3.03 -13.84
N TYR A 13 -0.61 4.11 -14.16
CA TYR A 13 0.61 4.51 -13.46
C TYR A 13 0.69 6.00 -13.22
N SER A 14 1.50 6.39 -12.26
CA SER A 14 1.79 7.77 -11.89
C SER A 14 3.25 7.89 -11.46
N SER A 15 3.68 9.12 -11.21
CA SER A 15 5.01 9.37 -10.68
C SER A 15 4.93 10.34 -9.50
N ILE A 16 5.75 10.10 -8.48
CA ILE A 16 6.01 11.01 -7.36
C ILE A 16 7.53 11.19 -7.23
N LEU A 17 7.97 12.43 -7.14
CA LEU A 17 9.39 12.73 -7.11
C LEU A 17 9.94 12.70 -5.68
N CYS A 18 11.01 11.95 -5.49
CA CYS A 18 11.92 12.03 -4.34
C CYS A 18 11.25 12.42 -3.01
N PHE A 19 11.45 13.66 -2.57
CA PHE A 19 10.94 14.14 -1.28
C PHE A 19 9.40 14.17 -1.17
N GLU A 20 8.68 14.40 -2.27
CA GLU A 20 7.20 14.32 -2.27
C GLU A 20 6.71 12.93 -1.87
N PHE A 21 7.51 11.89 -2.16
CA PHE A 21 7.17 10.53 -1.78
C PHE A 21 7.19 10.30 -0.26
N THR A 22 7.78 11.19 0.53
CA THR A 22 7.73 11.12 2.00
C THR A 22 6.39 11.61 2.57
N ASP A 23 5.64 12.42 1.82
CA ASP A 23 4.35 12.91 2.26
C ASP A 23 3.25 11.84 2.15
N ILE A 24 2.65 11.54 3.29
CA ILE A 24 1.60 10.51 3.41
C ILE A 24 0.36 10.88 2.57
N SER A 25 -0.03 12.16 2.58
CA SER A 25 -1.22 12.63 1.86
C SER A 25 -1.06 12.47 0.35
N SER A 26 0.13 12.75 -0.16
CA SER A 26 0.49 12.56 -1.56
C SER A 26 0.36 11.09 -1.97
N ARG A 27 0.95 10.18 -1.21
CA ARG A 27 0.83 8.74 -1.47
C ARG A 27 -0.63 8.27 -1.36
N ALA A 28 -1.33 8.64 -0.29
CA ALA A 28 -2.70 8.22 -0.05
C ALA A 28 -3.66 8.66 -1.17
N SER A 29 -3.39 9.80 -1.80
CA SER A 29 -4.21 10.31 -2.91
C SER A 29 -4.26 9.37 -4.13
N LEU A 30 -3.26 8.49 -4.26
CA LEU A 30 -3.13 7.52 -5.35
C LEU A 30 -3.66 6.13 -5.01
N LYS A 31 -4.17 5.92 -3.79
CA LYS A 31 -4.71 4.63 -3.37
C LYS A 31 -5.81 4.16 -4.31
N SER A 32 -5.73 2.91 -4.73
CA SER A 32 -6.65 2.25 -5.67
C SER A 32 -6.72 2.87 -7.09
N LYS A 33 -5.92 3.91 -7.35
CA LYS A 33 -5.92 4.59 -8.64
C LYS A 33 -4.80 4.14 -9.57
N VAL A 34 -3.72 3.61 -9.02
CA VAL A 34 -2.53 3.20 -9.78
C VAL A 34 -2.22 1.71 -9.60
N ASP A 35 -1.65 1.11 -10.62
CA ASP A 35 -1.12 -0.25 -10.59
C ASP A 35 0.40 -0.24 -10.40
N ALA A 36 1.05 0.84 -10.86
CA ALA A 36 2.47 1.12 -10.62
C ALA A 36 2.70 2.58 -10.28
N LEU A 37 3.64 2.84 -9.37
CA LEU A 37 4.09 4.18 -8.99
C LEU A 37 5.59 4.29 -9.22
N PHE A 38 5.98 5.22 -10.08
CA PHE A 38 7.38 5.52 -10.36
C PHE A 38 7.90 6.56 -9.38
N VAL A 39 9.05 6.28 -8.77
CA VAL A 39 9.68 7.13 -7.76
C VAL A 39 11.14 7.40 -8.16
N PRO A 40 11.37 8.33 -9.10
CA PRO A 40 12.72 8.79 -9.37
C PRO A 40 13.24 9.63 -8.20
N GLN A 41 14.49 9.39 -7.80
CA GLN A 41 15.05 10.06 -6.64
C GLN A 41 16.56 10.26 -6.72
N LEU A 42 17.04 11.22 -5.96
CA LEU A 42 18.45 11.44 -5.67
C LEU A 42 18.59 11.45 -4.14
N ASN A 43 18.75 10.27 -3.55
CA ASN A 43 18.67 10.15 -2.10
C ASN A 43 19.74 9.23 -1.51
N LYS A 44 20.46 9.74 -0.50
CA LYS A 44 21.48 9.01 0.25
C LYS A 44 20.91 8.20 1.42
N ASP A 45 19.74 8.58 1.94
CA ASP A 45 19.08 7.88 3.05
C ASP A 45 18.24 6.72 2.53
N THR A 46 18.92 5.70 2.04
CA THR A 46 18.29 4.55 1.39
C THR A 46 17.48 3.69 2.38
N ASN A 47 17.86 3.65 3.66
CA ASN A 47 17.14 2.89 4.67
C ASN A 47 15.76 3.48 4.94
N TYR A 48 15.67 4.79 5.13
CA TYR A 48 14.41 5.49 5.33
C TYR A 48 13.48 5.32 4.12
N PHE A 49 14.01 5.56 2.92
CA PHE A 49 13.20 5.39 1.70
C PHE A 49 12.81 3.94 1.44
N SER A 50 13.66 2.99 1.80
CA SER A 50 13.32 1.57 1.74
C SER A 50 12.06 1.25 2.54
N SER A 51 11.96 1.78 3.74
CA SER A 51 10.80 1.58 4.62
C SER A 51 9.53 2.21 4.04
N ILE A 52 9.64 3.42 3.47
CA ILE A 52 8.52 4.09 2.81
C ILE A 52 8.06 3.32 1.56
N VAL A 53 8.98 2.85 0.73
CA VAL A 53 8.68 2.06 -0.47
C VAL A 53 7.92 0.80 -0.10
N GLU A 54 8.39 0.07 0.91
CA GLU A 54 7.76 -1.16 1.35
C GLU A 54 6.35 -0.90 1.90
N SER A 55 6.20 0.06 2.82
CA SER A 55 4.89 0.39 3.37
C SER A 55 3.94 0.88 2.30
N THR A 56 4.40 1.78 1.42
CA THR A 56 3.56 2.33 0.35
C THR A 56 3.07 1.25 -0.61
N SER A 57 3.93 0.31 -1.01
CA SER A 57 3.52 -0.79 -1.89
C SER A 57 2.36 -1.58 -1.28
N ARG A 58 2.43 -1.86 0.02
CA ARG A 58 1.39 -2.60 0.75
C ARG A 58 0.13 -1.76 1.00
N ASP A 59 0.29 -0.49 1.38
CA ASP A 59 -0.83 0.41 1.70
C ASP A 59 -1.66 0.75 0.46
N LEU A 60 -1.01 0.94 -0.69
CA LEU A 60 -1.66 1.27 -1.96
C LEU A 60 -2.01 0.02 -2.80
N HIS A 61 -1.46 -1.14 -2.46
CA HIS A 61 -1.55 -2.38 -3.24
C HIS A 61 -1.14 -2.15 -4.70
N CYS A 62 0.05 -1.61 -4.89
CA CYS A 62 0.62 -1.33 -6.21
C CYS A 62 2.14 -1.64 -6.23
N LEU A 63 2.68 -1.73 -7.44
CA LEU A 63 4.11 -1.81 -7.62
C LEU A 63 4.74 -0.44 -7.41
N ILE A 64 5.88 -0.41 -6.73
CA ILE A 64 6.72 0.78 -6.62
C ILE A 64 8.00 0.55 -7.45
N VAL A 65 8.20 1.39 -8.44
CA VAL A 65 9.40 1.39 -9.28
C VAL A 65 10.29 2.53 -8.82
N GLN A 66 11.21 2.23 -7.94
CA GLN A 66 12.15 3.19 -7.36
C GLN A 66 13.42 3.23 -8.20
N ALA A 67 13.78 4.42 -8.66
CA ALA A 67 15.02 4.68 -9.38
C ALA A 67 15.86 5.71 -8.62
N ASN A 68 16.95 5.26 -8.01
CA ASN A 68 17.92 6.13 -7.33
C ASN A 68 19.22 6.20 -8.12
N THR A 69 20.02 7.21 -7.88
CA THR A 69 21.36 7.28 -8.47
C THR A 69 22.21 6.06 -8.08
N SER A 70 23.02 5.57 -9.00
CA SER A 70 23.93 4.45 -8.76
C SER A 70 24.86 4.70 -7.57
N LYS A 71 25.29 5.94 -7.36
CA LYS A 71 26.16 6.36 -6.25
C LYS A 71 25.59 5.97 -4.87
N TYR A 72 24.27 6.09 -4.68
CA TYR A 72 23.63 5.75 -3.41
C TYR A 72 22.94 4.38 -3.46
N GLY A 73 22.57 3.95 -4.66
CA GLY A 73 22.01 2.63 -4.89
C GLY A 73 20.57 2.48 -4.42
N ASP A 74 20.19 1.24 -4.22
CA ASP A 74 18.88 0.80 -3.75
C ASP A 74 17.74 1.04 -4.74
N SER A 75 18.04 1.10 -6.05
CA SER A 75 17.03 1.07 -7.11
C SER A 75 16.35 -0.30 -7.12
N ARG A 76 15.01 -0.32 -7.20
CA ARG A 76 14.27 -1.57 -7.10
C ARG A 76 12.85 -1.48 -7.66
N ILE A 77 12.28 -2.64 -7.88
CA ILE A 77 10.85 -2.82 -8.10
C ILE A 77 10.31 -3.62 -6.90
N THR A 78 9.42 -3.01 -6.13
CA THR A 78 8.82 -3.60 -4.93
C THR A 78 7.33 -3.81 -5.16
N GLY A 79 6.85 -5.01 -4.86
CA GLY A 79 5.42 -5.36 -4.92
C GLY A 79 4.81 -5.53 -3.53
N PRO A 80 3.47 -5.55 -3.44
CA PRO A 80 2.74 -5.75 -2.18
C PRO A 80 2.72 -7.23 -1.75
N TYR A 81 3.86 -7.89 -1.90
CA TYR A 81 4.07 -9.29 -1.58
C TYR A 81 4.50 -9.47 -0.12
N ASP A 82 4.74 -10.72 0.28
CA ASP A 82 5.31 -11.01 1.58
C ASP A 82 6.75 -10.45 1.73
N THR A 83 7.26 -10.47 2.95
CA THR A 83 8.55 -9.83 3.25
C THR A 83 9.73 -10.45 2.49
N ILE A 84 9.65 -11.72 2.16
CA ILE A 84 10.73 -12.44 1.47
C ILE A 84 10.73 -12.10 -0.02
N HIS A 85 9.54 -12.00 -0.64
CA HIS A 85 9.36 -11.83 -2.07
C HIS A 85 9.01 -10.40 -2.50
N LYS A 86 9.04 -9.44 -1.56
CA LYS A 86 8.62 -8.05 -1.82
C LYS A 86 9.35 -7.37 -2.96
N ASN A 87 10.64 -7.64 -3.13
CA ASN A 87 11.43 -7.06 -4.20
C ASN A 87 11.48 -8.00 -5.40
N VAL A 88 10.84 -7.60 -6.48
CA VAL A 88 10.94 -8.28 -7.78
C VAL A 88 12.38 -8.24 -8.27
N VAL A 89 13.01 -7.07 -8.11
CA VAL A 89 14.41 -6.86 -8.42
C VAL A 89 14.95 -5.71 -7.57
N GLN A 90 16.24 -5.78 -7.21
CA GLN A 90 16.91 -4.73 -6.43
C GLN A 90 18.40 -4.67 -6.79
N ILE A 91 18.92 -3.45 -6.94
CA ILE A 91 20.33 -3.15 -7.13
C ILE A 91 20.83 -2.33 -5.96
N LYS A 92 21.90 -2.79 -5.32
CA LYS A 92 22.49 -2.11 -4.16
C LYS A 92 23.25 -0.83 -4.51
N GLY A 93 23.65 -0.68 -5.75
CA GLY A 93 24.42 0.47 -6.23
C GLY A 93 25.73 0.05 -6.85
N GLY A 94 26.51 1.00 -7.26
CA GLY A 94 27.79 0.83 -7.91
C GLY A 94 28.26 2.10 -8.58
N ILE A 95 29.39 2.02 -9.29
CA ILE A 95 29.99 3.16 -9.99
C ILE A 95 29.45 3.30 -11.43
N ASN A 96 28.84 2.25 -11.95
CA ASN A 96 28.32 2.22 -13.31
C ASN A 96 26.81 2.39 -13.34
N ASP A 97 26.29 2.97 -14.40
CA ASP A 97 24.87 2.98 -14.68
C ASP A 97 24.38 1.57 -15.03
N VAL A 98 23.18 1.24 -14.55
CA VAL A 98 22.61 -0.09 -14.72
C VAL A 98 21.15 0.03 -15.15
N VAL A 99 20.77 -0.85 -16.05
CA VAL A 99 19.36 -1.07 -16.42
C VAL A 99 18.85 -2.33 -15.74
N ILE A 100 17.69 -2.21 -15.09
CA ILE A 100 17.01 -3.34 -14.45
C ILE A 100 15.79 -3.70 -15.28
N ILE A 101 15.63 -4.99 -15.54
CA ILE A 101 14.44 -5.54 -16.18
C ILE A 101 13.79 -6.52 -15.22
N GLY A 102 12.47 -6.38 -15.03
CA GLY A 102 11.67 -7.29 -14.21
C GLY A 102 10.33 -7.57 -14.85
N GLU A 103 9.84 -8.79 -14.71
CA GLU A 103 8.49 -9.17 -15.09
C GLU A 103 7.50 -8.77 -14.01
N LEU A 104 6.37 -8.18 -14.40
CA LEU A 104 5.41 -7.58 -13.47
C LEU A 104 4.02 -8.19 -13.65
N GLU A 105 3.52 -8.80 -12.59
CA GLU A 105 2.24 -9.52 -12.55
C GLU A 105 1.08 -8.61 -12.11
N PHE A 106 0.66 -7.70 -12.98
CA PHE A 106 -0.37 -6.71 -12.66
C PHE A 106 -1.73 -7.31 -12.32
N GLU A 107 -2.12 -8.40 -12.95
CA GLU A 107 -3.41 -9.05 -12.67
C GLU A 107 -3.48 -9.62 -11.26
N GLN A 108 -2.43 -10.26 -10.80
CA GLN A 108 -2.35 -10.77 -9.43
C GLN A 108 -2.50 -9.66 -8.41
N ILE A 109 -1.83 -8.54 -8.64
CA ILE A 109 -1.89 -7.38 -7.75
C ILE A 109 -3.31 -6.77 -7.72
N ARG A 110 -3.96 -6.66 -8.88
CA ARG A 110 -5.34 -6.17 -8.97
C ARG A 110 -6.31 -7.07 -8.24
N ASN A 111 -6.21 -8.37 -8.43
CA ASN A 111 -7.06 -9.36 -7.76
C ASN A 111 -6.85 -9.32 -6.24
N ALA A 112 -5.61 -9.25 -5.77
CA ALA A 112 -5.29 -9.12 -4.36
C ALA A 112 -5.85 -7.81 -3.76
N ARG A 113 -5.72 -6.68 -4.49
CA ARG A 113 -6.29 -5.39 -4.09
C ARG A 113 -7.80 -5.44 -3.99
N GLN A 114 -8.47 -5.98 -4.99
CA GLN A 114 -9.92 -6.12 -4.99
C GLN A 114 -10.40 -6.95 -3.80
N LEU A 115 -9.77 -8.08 -3.56
CA LEU A 115 -10.08 -8.95 -2.41
C LEU A 115 -9.87 -8.22 -1.08
N TYR A 116 -8.80 -7.45 -0.95
CA TYR A 116 -8.53 -6.63 0.23
C TYR A 116 -9.62 -5.58 0.44
N GLU A 117 -10.00 -4.83 -0.60
CA GLU A 117 -11.03 -3.80 -0.54
C GLU A 117 -12.41 -4.39 -0.18
N GLU A 118 -12.76 -5.53 -0.74
CA GLU A 118 -14.00 -6.24 -0.41
C GLU A 118 -14.02 -6.70 1.05
N ASN A 119 -12.92 -7.26 1.53
CA ASN A 119 -12.79 -7.67 2.92
C ASN A 119 -12.82 -6.48 3.87
N HIS A 120 -12.17 -5.38 3.49
CA HIS A 120 -12.18 -4.15 4.27
C HIS A 120 -13.59 -3.54 4.36
N LYS A 121 -14.32 -3.48 3.26
CA LYS A 121 -15.74 -3.07 3.26
C LYS A 121 -16.60 -3.96 4.16
N LYS A 122 -16.42 -5.28 4.11
CA LYS A 122 -17.12 -6.21 5.01
C LYS A 122 -16.76 -5.96 6.48
N THR A 123 -15.51 -5.68 6.77
CA THR A 123 -15.04 -5.43 8.14
C THR A 123 -15.58 -4.10 8.69
N GLN A 124 -15.75 -3.08 7.86
CA GLN A 124 -16.36 -1.82 8.26
C GLN A 124 -17.83 -1.93 8.68
N LEU A 125 -18.50 -3.03 8.34
CA LEU A 125 -19.87 -3.32 8.80
C LEU A 125 -19.94 -3.81 10.25
N HIS A 126 -18.79 -4.03 10.89
CA HIS A 126 -18.73 -4.54 12.26
C HIS A 126 -18.38 -3.44 13.26
N CYS A 127 -18.80 -3.61 14.49
CA CYS A 127 -18.52 -2.66 15.55
C CYS A 127 -17.01 -2.53 15.78
N PHE A 128 -16.45 -1.40 15.39
CA PHE A 128 -15.04 -1.13 15.50
C PHE A 128 -14.60 -1.02 16.97
N ALA A 129 -15.45 -0.41 17.80
CA ALA A 129 -15.14 -0.21 19.22
C ALA A 129 -14.94 -1.52 20.00
N CYS A 130 -15.74 -2.53 19.73
CA CYS A 130 -15.56 -3.83 20.35
C CYS A 130 -14.85 -4.85 19.45
N LYS A 131 -14.61 -4.51 18.18
CA LYS A 131 -14.02 -5.40 17.16
C LYS A 131 -14.63 -6.79 17.10
N ARG A 132 -15.91 -6.92 17.49
CA ARG A 132 -16.59 -8.20 17.59
C ARG A 132 -17.31 -8.50 16.31
N VAL A 133 -16.83 -9.44 15.60
CA VAL A 133 -17.30 -9.86 14.30
C VAL A 133 -17.90 -11.26 14.42
N LYS A 134 -19.14 -11.44 13.94
CA LYS A 134 -19.67 -12.76 13.73
C LYS A 134 -18.75 -13.51 12.81
N ASN A 135 -18.38 -14.65 12.90
CA ASN A 135 -17.53 -15.44 12.00
C ASN A 135 -16.05 -15.00 11.93
N ALA A 136 -15.59 -14.18 12.85
CA ALA A 136 -14.18 -13.86 12.84
C ALA A 136 -13.38 -15.05 13.34
N LYS A 137 -12.25 -15.31 12.68
CA LYS A 137 -11.20 -16.18 13.21
C LYS A 137 -10.39 -15.47 14.32
N TYR A 138 -11.04 -14.53 15.00
CA TYR A 138 -10.44 -13.75 16.06
C TYR A 138 -10.63 -14.45 17.40
N PRO A 139 -9.81 -14.12 18.40
CA PRO A 139 -10.02 -14.56 19.77
C PRO A 139 -11.43 -14.24 20.28
N ASP A 140 -11.88 -14.99 21.27
CA ASP A 140 -13.27 -14.91 21.77
C ASP A 140 -13.70 -13.52 22.22
N PHE A 141 -12.78 -12.68 22.70
CA PHE A 141 -13.09 -11.32 23.09
C PHE A 141 -13.50 -10.41 21.91
N PHE A 142 -13.25 -10.83 20.65
CA PHE A 142 -13.74 -10.16 19.45
C PHE A 142 -15.10 -10.67 18.97
N LYS A 143 -15.63 -11.73 19.56
CA LYS A 143 -16.97 -12.20 19.24
C LYS A 143 -18.01 -11.13 19.56
N ALA A 144 -19.10 -11.15 18.82
CA ALA A 144 -20.17 -10.20 19.02
C ALA A 144 -20.60 -10.14 20.50
N CYS A 145 -20.69 -8.95 21.02
CA CYS A 145 -21.17 -8.69 22.36
C CYS A 145 -22.68 -8.46 22.31
N ASN A 146 -23.45 -9.37 22.83
CA ASN A 146 -24.92 -9.25 22.82
C ASN A 146 -25.40 -7.97 23.52
N ASN A 147 -24.65 -7.46 24.48
CA ASN A 147 -24.95 -6.24 25.23
C ASN A 147 -24.19 -5.01 24.73
N CYS A 148 -23.51 -5.10 23.57
CA CYS A 148 -22.81 -3.96 23.02
C CYS A 148 -23.80 -2.92 22.50
N PRO A 149 -23.80 -1.68 23.01
CA PRO A 149 -24.72 -0.63 22.56
C PRO A 149 -24.55 -0.30 21.07
N HIS A 150 -23.40 -0.62 20.49
CA HIS A 150 -23.14 -0.42 19.06
C HIS A 150 -23.64 -1.57 18.20
N GLN A 151 -23.92 -2.74 18.77
CA GLN A 151 -24.35 -3.92 18.02
C GLN A 151 -25.79 -3.76 17.48
N ALA A 152 -26.66 -3.17 18.28
CA ALA A 152 -28.06 -2.93 17.90
C ALA A 152 -28.22 -1.83 16.82
N LYS A 153 -27.21 -0.99 16.70
CA LYS A 153 -27.21 0.14 15.76
C LYS A 153 -26.20 -0.12 14.65
N LYS A 154 -26.66 -0.65 13.53
CA LYS A 154 -25.83 -0.76 12.32
C LYS A 154 -25.17 0.59 11.92
N GLN A 155 -25.72 1.69 12.39
CA GLN A 155 -25.24 3.05 12.21
C GLN A 155 -24.05 3.38 13.10
N ALA A 156 -23.94 2.78 14.27
CA ALA A 156 -22.92 3.13 15.25
C ALA A 156 -21.49 2.87 14.78
N ILE A 157 -21.31 1.97 13.82
CA ILE A 157 -20.01 1.73 13.20
C ILE A 157 -19.52 2.94 12.39
N LYS A 158 -20.47 3.69 11.82
CA LYS A 158 -20.16 4.91 11.09
C LYS A 158 -19.80 6.07 12.01
N ASP A 159 -20.25 5.99 13.25
CA ASP A 159 -20.08 7.03 14.25
C ASP A 159 -18.85 6.78 15.15
N VAL A 160 -18.11 5.70 14.91
CA VAL A 160 -16.84 5.48 15.61
C VAL A 160 -15.83 6.54 15.14
N PRO A 161 -15.29 7.36 16.04
CA PRO A 161 -14.33 8.38 15.65
C PRO A 161 -13.13 7.77 14.92
N ALA A 162 -12.63 8.49 13.89
CA ALA A 162 -11.50 8.06 13.09
C ALA A 162 -10.19 7.90 13.90
N ASN A 163 -10.17 8.46 15.10
CA ASN A 163 -9.05 8.41 16.04
C ASN A 163 -9.19 7.27 17.06
N PHE A 164 -9.96 6.26 16.77
CA PHE A 164 -9.92 5.00 17.48
C PHE A 164 -8.72 4.18 16.96
N GLU A 165 -7.55 4.73 17.21
CA GLU A 165 -6.27 4.10 16.97
C GLU A 165 -5.85 3.21 18.14
#